data_9ef50d1f8de4e5395743a13167be8f43
#
_entry.id   9ef50d1f8de4e5395743a13167be8f43
#
_cell.length_a   1.000
_cell.length_b   1.000
_cell.length_c   1.000
_cell.angle_alpha   90.00
_cell.angle_beta   90.00
_cell.angle_gamma   90.00
#
_symmetry.space_group_name_H-M   'P 1'
#
loop_
_entity.id
_entity.type
_entity.pdbx_description
1 polymer ?
#
loop_
_entity_poly.entity_id
_entity_poly.type
_entity_poly.pdbx_seq_one_letter_code
_entity_poly.pdbx_strand_id
1 'polypeptide(L)'
;MISTGLVGLDKLLGGGIAAGIVTDIFGPSGIGKTQLAMQICVNAINEKIIYQDTSGSFRPERILEMLQAKKLGPELLDNIIISRVRNISEQIDNLKKISEMRPGLVVIDTVTDLFSFEYSKESNALEKHIKFMQYMHSLCLLCIQNKIPVVVTNVVRGDEEGYHENLEKSISIFTHKKIRLSKEGNKFLAQVLPCFGAKKEIAYKITPQGLDEIT
;
A
#
# COMPACT_ATOMS: atom_id res chain seq x y z
N MET A 1 0.11 -11.80 -11.27
CA MET A 1 0.62 -10.45 -10.99
C MET A 1 -0.44 -9.42 -11.32
N ILE A 2 -0.56 -8.36 -10.51
CA ILE A 2 -1.53 -7.28 -10.73
C ILE A 2 -0.77 -6.05 -11.20
N SER A 3 -1.20 -5.44 -12.30
CA SER A 3 -0.59 -4.20 -12.83
C SER A 3 -0.80 -3.03 -11.86
N THR A 4 0.19 -2.19 -11.68
CA THR A 4 0.04 -0.90 -11.00
C THR A 4 -0.71 0.13 -11.85
N GLY A 5 -0.80 -0.13 -13.16
CA GLY A 5 -1.33 0.82 -14.16
C GLY A 5 -0.27 1.78 -14.72
N LEU A 6 0.97 1.68 -14.23
CA LEU A 6 2.14 2.44 -14.73
C LEU A 6 3.12 1.44 -15.37
N VAL A 7 3.23 1.47 -16.69
CA VAL A 7 3.99 0.45 -17.46
C VAL A 7 5.46 0.38 -17.03
N GLY A 8 6.07 1.54 -16.82
CA GLY A 8 7.46 1.62 -16.35
C GLY A 8 7.61 1.07 -14.93
N LEU A 9 6.66 1.38 -14.03
CA LEU A 9 6.68 0.86 -12.66
C LEU A 9 6.50 -0.67 -12.65
N ASP A 10 5.59 -1.19 -13.45
CA ASP A 10 5.38 -2.64 -13.59
C ASP A 10 6.66 -3.34 -14.08
N LYS A 11 7.37 -2.77 -15.07
CA LYS A 11 8.68 -3.28 -15.50
C LYS A 11 9.71 -3.29 -14.37
N LEU A 12 9.78 -2.22 -13.56
CA LEU A 12 10.70 -2.14 -12.42
C LEU A 12 10.35 -3.16 -11.33
N LEU A 13 9.06 -3.47 -11.16
CA LEU A 13 8.57 -4.49 -10.22
C LEU A 13 8.77 -5.94 -10.72
N GLY A 14 9.11 -6.11 -12.01
CA GLY A 14 9.20 -7.43 -12.64
C GLY A 14 7.85 -7.98 -13.11
N GLY A 15 6.90 -7.08 -13.46
CA GLY A 15 5.59 -7.40 -14.02
C GLY A 15 4.40 -6.93 -13.18
N GLY A 16 4.63 -6.15 -12.12
CA GLY A 16 3.58 -5.63 -11.24
C GLY A 16 3.61 -6.22 -9.82
N ILE A 17 2.49 -6.14 -9.12
CA ILE A 17 2.33 -6.64 -7.74
C ILE A 17 2.25 -8.16 -7.77
N ALA A 18 3.19 -8.82 -7.12
CA ALA A 18 3.29 -10.28 -7.11
C ALA A 18 2.50 -10.91 -5.95
N ALA A 19 1.98 -12.12 -6.19
CA ALA A 19 1.33 -12.92 -5.16
C ALA A 19 2.36 -13.48 -4.16
N GLY A 20 1.95 -13.65 -2.92
CA GLY A 20 2.77 -14.23 -1.86
C GLY A 20 3.84 -13.30 -1.29
N ILE A 21 3.81 -12.01 -1.64
CA ILE A 21 4.70 -11.00 -1.07
C ILE A 21 3.95 -9.76 -0.61
N VAL A 22 4.55 -9.05 0.34
CA VAL A 22 4.08 -7.72 0.78
C VAL A 22 4.85 -6.66 -0.01
N THR A 23 4.12 -5.81 -0.72
CA THR A 23 4.64 -4.63 -1.42
C THR A 23 4.28 -3.39 -0.63
N ASP A 24 5.26 -2.59 -0.28
CA ASP A 24 5.10 -1.35 0.47
C ASP A 24 5.17 -0.14 -0.45
N ILE A 25 4.19 0.76 -0.34
CA ILE A 25 4.13 2.05 -1.05
C ILE A 25 4.31 3.16 -0.02
N PHE A 26 5.46 3.82 -0.02
CA PHE A 26 5.74 4.84 0.98
C PHE A 26 6.17 6.18 0.38
N GLY A 27 6.01 7.24 1.16
CA GLY A 27 6.37 8.59 0.75
C GLY A 27 5.59 9.66 1.54
N PRO A 28 5.84 10.95 1.28
CA PRO A 28 5.17 12.06 1.94
C PRO A 28 3.65 12.05 1.79
N SER A 29 2.95 12.83 2.59
CA SER A 29 1.51 13.05 2.41
C SER A 29 1.23 13.77 1.09
N GLY A 30 0.08 13.48 0.45
CA GLY A 30 -0.33 14.12 -0.80
C GLY A 30 0.40 13.66 -2.07
N ILE A 31 1.31 12.67 -1.97
CA ILE A 31 2.11 12.17 -3.10
C ILE A 31 1.38 11.14 -3.99
N GLY A 32 0.18 10.67 -3.57
CA GLY A 32 -0.61 9.71 -4.36
C GLY A 32 -0.55 8.26 -3.91
N LYS A 33 -0.07 7.93 -2.69
CA LYS A 33 -0.02 6.55 -2.16
C LYS A 33 -1.39 5.85 -2.21
N THR A 34 -2.39 6.43 -1.56
CA THR A 34 -3.78 5.96 -1.56
C THR A 34 -4.34 5.86 -2.98
N GLN A 35 -4.01 6.83 -3.84
CA GLN A 35 -4.44 6.84 -5.23
C GLN A 35 -3.85 5.66 -6.02
N LEU A 36 -2.56 5.36 -5.84
CA LEU A 36 -1.91 4.20 -6.45
C LEU A 36 -2.49 2.89 -5.90
N ALA A 37 -2.74 2.81 -4.59
CA ALA A 37 -3.38 1.64 -3.98
C ALA A 37 -4.78 1.38 -4.55
N MET A 38 -5.61 2.43 -4.72
CA MET A 38 -6.92 2.34 -5.37
C MET A 38 -6.81 1.93 -6.85
N GLN A 39 -5.83 2.45 -7.58
CA GLN A 39 -5.57 2.08 -8.97
C GLN A 39 -5.18 0.60 -9.11
N ILE A 40 -4.40 0.06 -8.19
CA ILE A 40 -4.07 -1.37 -8.12
C ILE A 40 -5.34 -2.19 -7.85
N CYS A 41 -6.25 -1.72 -6.97
CA CYS A 41 -7.56 -2.36 -6.78
C CYS A 41 -8.36 -2.42 -8.08
N VAL A 42 -8.45 -1.31 -8.82
CA VAL A 42 -9.16 -1.28 -10.12
C VAL A 42 -8.54 -2.24 -11.14
N ASN A 43 -7.22 -2.44 -11.10
CA ASN A 43 -6.55 -3.41 -11.98
C ASN A 43 -6.75 -4.88 -11.55
N ALA A 44 -7.19 -5.11 -10.31
CA ALA A 44 -7.53 -6.42 -9.75
C ALA A 44 -9.05 -6.64 -9.63
N ILE A 45 -9.87 -5.78 -10.21
CA ILE A 45 -11.31 -5.63 -9.88
C ILE A 45 -12.17 -6.87 -10.19
N ASN A 46 -11.68 -7.82 -10.97
CA ASN A 46 -12.37 -9.09 -11.21
C ASN A 46 -12.23 -10.10 -10.06
N GLU A 47 -11.38 -9.79 -9.09
CA GLU A 47 -11.15 -10.59 -7.88
C GLU A 47 -11.82 -9.93 -6.68
N LYS A 48 -12.08 -10.70 -5.62
CA LYS A 48 -12.47 -10.11 -4.33
C LYS A 48 -11.26 -9.38 -3.73
N ILE A 49 -11.47 -8.14 -3.32
CA ILE A 49 -10.45 -7.28 -2.75
C ILE A 49 -10.83 -6.92 -1.34
N ILE A 50 -9.91 -7.03 -0.39
CA ILE A 50 -10.08 -6.47 0.95
C ILE A 50 -9.23 -5.21 1.05
N TYR A 51 -9.89 -4.09 1.28
CA TYR A 51 -9.26 -2.81 1.53
C TYR A 51 -9.43 -2.44 3.00
N GLN A 52 -8.37 -2.53 3.78
CA GLN A 52 -8.36 -2.11 5.18
C GLN A 52 -7.97 -0.62 5.25
N ASP A 53 -8.94 0.21 5.62
CA ASP A 53 -8.78 1.65 5.76
C ASP A 53 -8.59 2.01 7.24
N THR A 54 -7.38 2.45 7.61
CA THR A 54 -7.03 2.86 8.97
C THR A 54 -7.12 4.37 9.16
N SER A 55 -7.14 5.12 8.07
CA SER A 55 -7.10 6.59 8.06
C SER A 55 -8.45 7.24 7.75
N GLY A 56 -9.46 6.46 7.31
CA GLY A 56 -10.73 6.98 6.82
C GLY A 56 -10.62 7.72 5.47
N SER A 57 -9.54 7.46 4.73
CA SER A 57 -9.25 8.15 3.47
C SER A 57 -9.84 7.49 2.22
N PHE A 58 -10.37 6.28 2.33
CA PHE A 58 -11.00 5.61 1.20
C PHE A 58 -12.22 6.38 0.69
N ARG A 59 -12.26 6.58 -0.61
CA ARG A 59 -13.35 7.28 -1.32
C ARG A 59 -13.85 6.41 -2.47
N PRO A 60 -15.03 5.79 -2.36
CA PRO A 60 -15.59 4.95 -3.43
C PRO A 60 -15.79 5.73 -4.73
N GLU A 61 -16.07 7.03 -4.66
CA GLU A 61 -16.21 7.90 -5.81
C GLU A 61 -14.96 7.90 -6.70
N ARG A 62 -13.76 7.79 -6.08
CA ARG A 62 -12.49 7.73 -6.82
C ARG A 62 -12.33 6.42 -7.58
N ILE A 63 -12.78 5.30 -6.99
CA ILE A 63 -12.81 4.01 -7.69
C ILE A 63 -13.78 4.08 -8.88
N LEU A 64 -14.96 4.67 -8.68
CA LEU A 64 -15.95 4.83 -9.77
C LEU A 64 -15.41 5.67 -10.92
N GLU A 65 -14.72 6.79 -10.65
CA GLU A 65 -14.06 7.59 -11.68
C GLU A 65 -13.01 6.78 -12.46
N MET A 66 -12.21 5.96 -11.78
CA MET A 66 -11.22 5.10 -12.41
C MET A 66 -11.87 3.99 -13.24
N LEU A 67 -12.95 3.35 -12.76
CA LEU A 67 -13.71 2.36 -13.49
C LEU A 67 -14.30 2.96 -14.76
N GLN A 68 -14.92 4.13 -14.65
CA GLN A 68 -15.50 4.85 -15.78
C GLN A 68 -14.44 5.20 -16.84
N ALA A 69 -13.27 5.67 -16.43
CA ALA A 69 -12.15 5.97 -17.33
C ALA A 69 -11.69 4.73 -18.11
N LYS A 70 -11.80 3.55 -17.50
CA LYS A 70 -11.50 2.26 -18.13
C LYS A 70 -12.68 1.63 -18.86
N LYS A 71 -13.83 2.31 -18.93
CA LYS A 71 -15.09 1.80 -19.52
C LYS A 71 -15.57 0.50 -18.86
N LEU A 72 -15.35 0.39 -17.54
CA LEU A 72 -15.82 -0.71 -16.71
C LEU A 72 -17.08 -0.31 -15.95
N GLY A 73 -17.94 -1.28 -15.66
CA GLY A 73 -19.21 -1.04 -14.98
C GLY A 73 -19.05 -0.72 -13.49
N PRO A 74 -19.95 0.12 -12.93
CA PRO A 74 -19.88 0.52 -11.52
C PRO A 74 -20.17 -0.64 -10.55
N GLU A 75 -20.85 -1.69 -10.99
CA GLU A 75 -21.14 -2.90 -10.22
C GLU A 75 -19.90 -3.64 -9.77
N LEU A 76 -18.76 -3.43 -10.44
CA LEU A 76 -17.47 -4.02 -10.04
C LEU A 76 -16.95 -3.45 -8.71
N LEU A 77 -17.48 -2.32 -8.26
CA LEU A 77 -17.16 -1.78 -6.94
C LEU A 77 -17.54 -2.77 -5.81
N ASP A 78 -18.56 -3.60 -6.01
CA ASP A 78 -19.02 -4.60 -5.04
C ASP A 78 -17.98 -5.70 -4.76
N ASN A 79 -16.96 -5.82 -5.61
CA ASN A 79 -15.82 -6.70 -5.36
C ASN A 79 -14.84 -6.16 -4.32
N ILE A 80 -14.96 -4.90 -3.91
CA ILE A 80 -14.09 -4.27 -2.92
C ILE A 80 -14.79 -4.23 -1.56
N ILE A 81 -14.31 -5.03 -0.64
CA ILE A 81 -14.79 -5.08 0.74
C ILE A 81 -13.95 -4.12 1.59
N ILE A 82 -14.61 -3.07 2.10
CA ILE A 82 -13.94 -2.07 2.93
C ILE A 82 -14.03 -2.48 4.40
N SER A 83 -12.88 -2.59 5.04
CA SER A 83 -12.76 -2.79 6.48
C SER A 83 -12.17 -1.53 7.12
N ARG A 84 -13.02 -0.70 7.71
CA ARG A 84 -12.58 0.44 8.51
C ARG A 84 -12.19 -0.04 9.89
N VAL A 85 -10.95 0.21 10.27
CA VAL A 85 -10.39 -0.14 11.58
C VAL A 85 -9.94 1.12 12.32
N ARG A 86 -10.13 1.13 13.64
CA ARG A 86 -9.91 2.32 14.46
C ARG A 86 -8.85 2.13 15.53
N ASN A 87 -8.39 0.89 15.71
CA ASN A 87 -7.39 0.53 16.71
C ASN A 87 -6.60 -0.70 16.26
N ILE A 88 -5.47 -0.95 16.93
CA ILE A 88 -4.56 -2.05 16.60
C ILE A 88 -5.23 -3.42 16.76
N SER A 89 -6.09 -3.59 17.79
CA SER A 89 -6.80 -4.86 17.99
C SER A 89 -7.68 -5.21 16.80
N GLU A 90 -8.48 -4.26 16.32
CA GLU A 90 -9.30 -4.45 15.11
C GLU A 90 -8.43 -4.74 13.88
N GLN A 91 -7.25 -4.08 13.77
CA GLN A 91 -6.32 -4.29 12.66
C GLN A 91 -5.76 -5.72 12.68
N ILE A 92 -5.42 -6.25 13.85
CA ILE A 92 -4.94 -7.63 14.04
C ILE A 92 -6.06 -8.64 13.78
N ASP A 93 -7.25 -8.42 14.33
CA ASP A 93 -8.40 -9.34 14.21
C ASP A 93 -8.85 -9.51 12.75
N ASN A 94 -8.67 -8.47 11.94
CA ASN A 94 -8.96 -8.55 10.51
C ASN A 94 -8.08 -9.54 9.73
N LEU A 95 -6.89 -9.89 10.22
CA LEU A 95 -6.05 -10.91 9.57
C LEU A 95 -6.78 -12.27 9.51
N LYS A 96 -7.56 -12.60 10.54
CA LYS A 96 -8.40 -13.80 10.56
C LYS A 96 -9.43 -13.80 9.42
N LYS A 97 -10.16 -12.67 9.30
CA LYS A 97 -11.18 -12.51 8.24
C LYS A 97 -10.57 -12.60 6.85
N ILE A 98 -9.38 -11.97 6.65
CA ILE A 98 -8.64 -12.03 5.39
C ILE A 98 -8.29 -13.48 5.06
N SER A 99 -7.80 -14.27 6.04
CA SER A 99 -7.46 -15.67 5.85
C SER A 99 -8.65 -16.53 5.42
N GLU A 100 -9.82 -16.30 6.05
CA GLU A 100 -11.05 -17.03 5.75
C GLU A 100 -11.63 -16.71 4.37
N MET A 101 -11.56 -15.44 3.97
CA MET A 101 -12.14 -14.95 2.72
C MET A 101 -11.30 -15.25 1.46
N ARG A 102 -9.99 -15.48 1.61
CA ARG A 102 -9.02 -15.73 0.53
C ARG A 102 -9.17 -14.76 -0.65
N PRO A 103 -9.00 -13.45 -0.43
CA PRO A 103 -9.15 -12.47 -1.48
C PRO A 103 -8.03 -12.58 -2.53
N GLY A 104 -8.28 -12.04 -3.74
CA GLY A 104 -7.27 -11.92 -4.78
C GLY A 104 -6.29 -10.76 -4.56
N LEU A 105 -6.63 -9.80 -3.66
CA LEU A 105 -5.77 -8.69 -3.26
C LEU A 105 -6.15 -8.21 -1.86
N VAL A 106 -5.14 -7.87 -1.06
CA VAL A 106 -5.31 -7.14 0.21
C VAL A 106 -4.57 -5.81 0.12
N VAL A 107 -5.25 -4.74 0.51
CA VAL A 107 -4.66 -3.40 0.67
C VAL A 107 -4.83 -2.95 2.11
N ILE A 108 -3.78 -2.39 2.72
CA ILE A 108 -3.81 -1.80 4.06
C ILE A 108 -3.30 -0.35 3.97
N ASP A 109 -4.21 0.60 4.14
CA ASP A 109 -3.93 2.03 3.96
C ASP A 109 -4.34 2.83 5.22
N THR A 110 -3.40 3.14 6.12
CA THR A 110 -1.96 2.90 6.15
C THR A 110 -1.60 1.86 7.22
N VAL A 111 -0.51 1.15 7.03
CA VAL A 111 -0.17 0.02 7.91
C VAL A 111 0.35 0.44 9.29
N THR A 112 0.96 1.64 9.40
CA THR A 112 1.68 2.08 10.61
C THR A 112 0.93 3.10 11.47
N ASP A 113 -0.15 3.73 10.97
CA ASP A 113 -0.75 4.90 11.63
C ASP A 113 -1.35 4.57 13.00
N LEU A 114 -2.10 3.48 13.12
CA LEU A 114 -2.69 3.08 14.40
C LEU A 114 -1.62 2.75 15.44
N PHE A 115 -0.55 2.06 15.04
CA PHE A 115 0.58 1.78 15.93
C PHE A 115 1.27 3.06 16.40
N SER A 116 1.42 4.04 15.51
CA SER A 116 2.02 5.32 15.86
C SER A 116 1.12 6.18 16.75
N PHE A 117 -0.19 6.05 16.59
CA PHE A 117 -1.16 6.76 17.40
C PHE A 117 -1.28 6.18 18.81
N GLU A 118 -1.51 4.87 18.92
CA GLU A 118 -1.69 4.21 20.23
C GLU A 118 -0.40 4.19 21.07
N TYR A 119 0.77 4.04 20.43
CA TYR A 119 2.08 4.09 21.06
C TYR A 119 2.81 5.41 20.78
N SER A 120 2.11 6.54 20.98
CA SER A 120 2.66 7.87 20.68
C SER A 120 3.71 8.34 21.72
N LYS A 121 3.69 7.80 22.94
CA LYS A 121 4.66 8.14 23.98
C LYS A 121 6.01 7.48 23.70
N GLU A 122 7.10 8.21 23.91
CA GLU A 122 8.46 7.71 23.71
C GLU A 122 8.79 6.49 24.59
N SER A 123 8.27 6.46 25.82
CA SER A 123 8.41 5.32 26.74
C SER A 123 7.87 3.99 26.17
N ASN A 124 6.98 4.06 25.20
CA ASN A 124 6.33 2.89 24.58
C ASN A 124 6.94 2.52 23.22
N ALA A 125 8.06 3.15 22.83
CA ALA A 125 8.68 2.95 21.52
C ALA A 125 9.04 1.47 21.26
N LEU A 126 9.63 0.80 22.25
CA LEU A 126 9.99 -0.62 22.12
C LEU A 126 8.75 -1.50 21.97
N GLU A 127 7.72 -1.29 22.77
CA GLU A 127 6.46 -2.05 22.68
C GLU A 127 5.79 -1.85 21.32
N LYS A 128 5.77 -0.62 20.81
CA LYS A 128 5.30 -0.31 19.46
C LYS A 128 6.01 -1.18 18.41
N HIS A 129 7.33 -1.21 18.43
CA HIS A 129 8.12 -2.01 17.49
C HIS A 129 7.79 -3.50 17.60
N ILE A 130 7.73 -4.05 18.82
CA ILE A 130 7.42 -5.46 19.05
C ILE A 130 6.02 -5.79 18.50
N LYS A 131 5.00 -5.02 18.85
CA LYS A 131 3.61 -5.24 18.39
C LYS A 131 3.48 -5.11 16.88
N PHE A 132 4.14 -4.12 16.29
CA PHE A 132 4.14 -3.94 14.85
C PHE A 132 4.83 -5.11 14.13
N MET A 133 5.97 -5.58 14.63
CA MET A 133 6.67 -6.74 14.05
C MET A 133 5.84 -8.02 14.15
N GLN A 134 5.14 -8.24 15.27
CA GLN A 134 4.22 -9.39 15.43
C GLN A 134 3.07 -9.34 14.40
N TYR A 135 2.48 -8.16 14.20
CA TYR A 135 1.45 -7.94 13.19
C TYR A 135 1.98 -8.22 11.77
N MET A 136 3.10 -7.62 11.41
CA MET A 136 3.72 -7.79 10.09
C MET A 136 4.13 -9.24 9.82
N HIS A 137 4.65 -9.94 10.84
CA HIS A 137 4.96 -11.36 10.74
C HIS A 137 3.69 -12.18 10.40
N SER A 138 2.60 -11.94 11.13
CA SER A 138 1.32 -12.63 10.88
C SER A 138 0.75 -12.31 9.49
N LEU A 139 0.86 -11.06 9.04
CA LEU A 139 0.47 -10.62 7.70
C LEU A 139 1.30 -11.32 6.62
N CYS A 140 2.63 -11.42 6.81
CA CYS A 140 3.50 -12.12 5.88
C CYS A 140 3.20 -13.62 5.80
N LEU A 141 2.98 -14.29 6.93
CA LEU A 141 2.59 -15.70 6.94
C LEU A 141 1.30 -15.92 6.16
N LEU A 142 0.28 -15.09 6.40
CA LEU A 142 -0.99 -15.12 5.67
C LEU A 142 -0.77 -14.94 4.16
N CYS A 143 0.04 -13.95 3.79
CA CYS A 143 0.40 -13.62 2.41
C CYS A 143 1.04 -14.83 1.70
N ILE A 144 2.05 -15.45 2.32
CA ILE A 144 2.82 -16.57 1.75
C ILE A 144 1.96 -17.83 1.67
N GLN A 145 1.28 -18.20 2.77
CA GLN A 145 0.49 -19.44 2.86
C GLN A 145 -0.68 -19.48 1.88
N ASN A 146 -1.33 -18.34 1.68
CA ASN A 146 -2.49 -18.24 0.79
C ASN A 146 -2.14 -17.72 -0.62
N LYS A 147 -0.86 -17.40 -0.89
CA LYS A 147 -0.38 -16.80 -2.14
C LYS A 147 -1.16 -15.53 -2.53
N ILE A 148 -1.51 -14.72 -1.54
CA ILE A 148 -2.27 -13.48 -1.74
C ILE A 148 -1.27 -12.33 -1.99
N PRO A 149 -1.45 -11.48 -3.01
CA PRO A 149 -0.73 -10.22 -3.13
C PRO A 149 -1.21 -9.25 -2.04
N VAL A 150 -0.26 -8.66 -1.31
CA VAL A 150 -0.54 -7.67 -0.26
C VAL A 150 0.15 -6.36 -0.61
N VAL A 151 -0.61 -5.28 -0.59
CA VAL A 151 -0.11 -3.91 -0.73
C VAL A 151 -0.34 -3.19 0.58
N VAL A 152 0.69 -2.58 1.12
CA VAL A 152 0.57 -1.69 2.27
C VAL A 152 1.00 -0.28 1.88
N THR A 153 0.36 0.73 2.44
CA THR A 153 0.87 2.11 2.32
C THR A 153 1.50 2.54 3.62
N ASN A 154 2.52 3.39 3.53
CA ASN A 154 3.23 3.92 4.68
C ASN A 154 3.58 5.40 4.48
N VAL A 155 3.74 6.12 5.57
CA VAL A 155 4.12 7.53 5.57
C VAL A 155 5.61 7.70 5.86
N VAL A 156 6.17 8.83 5.44
CA VAL A 156 7.49 9.26 5.90
C VAL A 156 7.31 10.28 7.03
N ARG A 157 8.23 10.25 7.98
CA ARG A 157 8.33 11.22 9.07
C ARG A 157 9.68 11.92 8.98
N GLY A 158 9.68 13.22 9.28
CA GLY A 158 10.90 14.02 9.36
C GLY A 158 11.47 13.99 10.78
N ASP A 159 12.78 13.93 10.89
CA ASP A 159 13.56 14.17 12.08
C ASP A 159 14.79 15.01 11.73
N GLU A 160 15.76 15.16 12.67
CA GLU A 160 16.99 15.93 12.48
C GLU A 160 17.89 15.35 11.35
N GLU A 161 17.75 14.07 11.05
CA GLU A 161 18.52 13.36 10.00
C GLU A 161 17.82 13.41 8.62
N GLY A 162 16.56 13.88 8.55
CA GLY A 162 15.80 14.01 7.31
C GLY A 162 14.45 13.30 7.33
N TYR A 163 13.99 12.87 6.15
CA TYR A 163 12.72 12.18 6.01
C TYR A 163 12.95 10.67 5.91
N HIS A 164 12.48 9.93 6.91
CA HIS A 164 12.54 8.48 7.00
C HIS A 164 11.15 7.85 6.94
N GLU A 165 11.07 6.65 6.41
CA GLU A 165 9.85 5.87 6.44
C GLU A 165 9.45 5.53 7.88
N ASN A 166 8.16 5.65 8.20
CA ASN A 166 7.68 5.34 9.54
C ASN A 166 7.88 3.84 9.85
N LEU A 167 8.50 3.54 10.99
CA LEU A 167 8.89 2.19 11.41
C LEU A 167 9.77 1.44 10.39
N GLU A 168 10.63 2.16 9.65
CA GLU A 168 11.44 1.65 8.55
C GLU A 168 12.19 0.37 8.90
N LYS A 169 12.90 0.35 10.06
CA LYS A 169 13.69 -0.82 10.50
C LYS A 169 12.82 -2.06 10.69
N SER A 170 11.57 -1.88 11.16
CA SER A 170 10.64 -2.98 11.40
C SER A 170 9.94 -3.44 10.12
N ILE A 171 9.44 -2.53 9.29
CA ILE A 171 8.68 -2.89 8.08
C ILE A 171 9.59 -3.49 7.01
N SER A 172 10.85 -3.03 6.90
CA SER A 172 11.80 -3.52 5.88
C SER A 172 12.15 -4.99 6.03
N ILE A 173 11.96 -5.58 7.23
CA ILE A 173 12.17 -7.02 7.47
C ILE A 173 11.10 -7.86 6.74
N PHE A 174 9.90 -7.31 6.57
CA PHE A 174 8.71 -8.03 6.10
C PHE A 174 8.28 -7.65 4.68
N THR A 175 8.93 -6.66 4.06
CA THR A 175 8.57 -6.19 2.72
C THR A 175 9.63 -6.60 1.71
N HIS A 176 9.20 -7.26 0.63
CA HIS A 176 10.08 -7.77 -0.42
C HIS A 176 10.30 -6.76 -1.54
N LYS A 177 9.33 -5.89 -1.75
CA LYS A 177 9.36 -4.80 -2.72
C LYS A 177 8.84 -3.54 -2.06
N LYS A 178 9.53 -2.43 -2.30
CA LYS A 178 9.12 -1.11 -1.82
C LYS A 178 9.01 -0.16 -3.00
N ILE A 179 7.95 0.62 -3.03
CA ILE A 179 7.72 1.69 -4.01
C ILE A 179 7.83 3.00 -3.25
N ARG A 180 8.92 3.71 -3.46
CA ARG A 180 9.10 5.06 -2.91
C ARG A 180 8.46 6.05 -3.86
N LEU A 181 7.49 6.82 -3.37
CA LEU A 181 6.94 7.97 -4.06
C LEU A 181 7.58 9.25 -3.50
N SER A 182 8.06 10.10 -4.38
CA SER A 182 8.74 11.35 -4.03
C SER A 182 8.33 12.48 -4.95
N LYS A 183 8.69 13.71 -4.59
CA LYS A 183 8.50 14.89 -5.42
C LYS A 183 9.82 15.66 -5.49
N GLU A 184 10.29 15.92 -6.70
CA GLU A 184 11.46 16.73 -6.98
C GLU A 184 11.03 17.93 -7.84
N GLY A 185 11.06 19.11 -7.24
CA GLY A 185 10.47 20.30 -7.87
C GLY A 185 8.97 20.09 -8.16
N ASN A 186 8.59 20.13 -9.43
CA ASN A 186 7.20 19.92 -9.87
C ASN A 186 6.94 18.50 -10.40
N LYS A 187 7.93 17.60 -10.35
CA LYS A 187 7.82 16.22 -10.85
C LYS A 187 7.55 15.25 -9.72
N PHE A 188 6.56 14.40 -9.89
CA PHE A 188 6.34 13.23 -9.03
C PHE A 188 7.13 12.06 -9.59
N LEU A 189 7.81 11.33 -8.72
CA LEU A 189 8.69 10.22 -9.07
C LEU A 189 8.31 8.97 -8.27
N ALA A 190 8.34 7.82 -8.94
CA ALA A 190 8.19 6.50 -8.31
C ALA A 190 9.45 5.66 -8.56
N GLN A 191 10.02 5.13 -7.48
CA GLN A 191 11.22 4.30 -7.49
C GLN A 191 10.94 2.97 -6.80
N VAL A 192 11.48 1.88 -7.34
CA VAL A 192 11.40 0.55 -6.69
C VAL A 192 12.68 0.27 -5.91
N LEU A 193 12.55 -0.21 -4.68
CA LEU A 193 13.64 -0.61 -3.78
C LEU A 193 13.54 -2.11 -3.42
N PRO A 194 14.66 -2.81 -3.18
CA PRO A 194 16.03 -2.34 -3.33
C PRO A 194 16.40 -2.12 -4.80
N CYS A 195 17.23 -1.14 -5.04
CA CYS A 195 17.70 -0.79 -6.38
C CYS A 195 19.15 -1.28 -6.53
N PHE A 196 19.38 -2.27 -7.39
CA PHE A 196 20.71 -2.76 -7.71
C PHE A 196 21.19 -2.08 -8.99
N GLY A 197 22.27 -1.31 -8.90
CA GLY A 197 22.83 -0.55 -10.02
C GLY A 197 22.30 0.90 -10.11
N ALA A 198 22.14 1.42 -11.32
CA ALA A 198 21.65 2.79 -11.52
C ALA A 198 20.24 2.98 -10.96
N LYS A 199 19.99 4.14 -10.34
CA LYS A 199 18.66 4.54 -9.85
C LYS A 199 17.67 4.47 -11.01
N LYS A 200 16.68 3.60 -10.90
CA LYS A 200 15.60 3.45 -11.87
C LYS A 200 14.33 4.01 -11.28
N GLU A 201 13.81 5.05 -11.91
CA GLU A 201 12.60 5.74 -11.50
C GLU A 201 11.76 6.12 -12.69
N ILE A 202 10.48 6.31 -12.49
CA ILE A 202 9.55 6.81 -13.48
C ILE A 202 8.94 8.12 -12.98
N ALA A 203 8.64 9.03 -13.89
CA ALA A 203 7.88 10.23 -13.60
C ALA A 203 6.38 9.93 -13.79
N TYR A 204 5.54 10.52 -12.93
CA TYR A 204 4.09 10.39 -13.03
C TYR A 204 3.38 11.69 -12.69
N LYS A 205 2.12 11.78 -13.04
CA LYS A 205 1.18 12.82 -12.63
C LYS A 205 -0.03 12.20 -11.94
N ILE A 206 -0.64 12.94 -11.03
CA ILE A 206 -1.87 12.55 -10.35
C ILE A 206 -3.05 13.14 -11.14
N THR A 207 -3.98 12.29 -11.56
CA THR A 207 -5.16 12.66 -12.32
C THR A 207 -6.44 12.16 -11.62
N PRO A 208 -7.62 12.63 -12.03
CA PRO A 208 -8.88 12.04 -11.57
C PRO A 208 -9.00 10.53 -11.82
N GLN A 209 -8.38 10.03 -12.88
CA GLN A 209 -8.42 8.62 -13.28
C GLN A 209 -7.32 7.75 -12.63
N GLY A 210 -6.47 8.32 -11.81
CA GLY A 210 -5.37 7.61 -11.14
C GLY A 210 -4.03 8.32 -11.29
N LEU A 211 -2.96 7.53 -11.27
CA LEU A 211 -1.61 7.97 -11.62
C LEU A 211 -1.35 7.64 -13.09
N ASP A 212 -0.87 8.61 -13.85
CA ASP A 212 -0.45 8.44 -15.23
C ASP A 212 1.06 8.61 -15.35
N GLU A 213 1.73 7.70 -16.06
CA GLU A 213 3.16 7.80 -16.35
C GLU A 213 3.42 8.95 -17.33
N ILE A 214 4.48 9.72 -17.06
CA ILE A 214 4.95 10.77 -17.96
C ILE A 214 6.11 10.17 -18.75
N THR A 215 5.92 10.05 -20.06
CA THR A 215 6.94 9.60 -21.02
C THR A 215 7.86 10.74 -21.43
#